data_4cfa18ef40f56c3e0712c9c7fe1481f5
#
_entry.id   4cfa18ef40f56c3e0712c9c7fe1481f5
#
_cell.length_a   1.000
_cell.length_b   1.000
_cell.length_c   1.000
_cell.angle_alpha   90.00
_cell.angle_beta   90.00
_cell.angle_gamma   90.00
#
_symmetry.space_group_name_H-M   'P 1'
#
loop_
_entity.id
_entity.type
_entity.pdbx_description
1 polymer ?
#
loop_
_entity_poly.entity_id
_entity_poly.type
_entity_poly.pdbx_seq_one_letter_code
_entity_poly.pdbx_strand_id
1 'polypeptide(L)'
;VILSTSFGQSFGKNKVQYRDFDWSYIQTPNFDIYFYGDNQDLAEFTSRVSEEAYKQISTHLAWDLKNRVSILVYNSHNEFQQTNVVGVYMSEGIGGVTELFKNRVVFPFDGDFEQFRHVIHHELVHAVLNDMVYGGTAQNMVASRTRVRIPLWTNEGLAEFLSSNWDTKADMILRDIAVHERIPSVNELNYFMAYKGGQSLWRFIAGKYGREKVGEVFRSMKKTQSAEKGYQLALGMKWDELSDQWHKYLKKEYWPDIANRDPLEDMSEQLTDHKKNRNFYNVSPSLSPDGSTVALLSDRSGYFDVCLLYTSDAA
;
A
#
# COMPACT_ATOMS: atom_id res chain seq x y z
N VAL A 1 25.85 -8.91 -35.37
CA VAL A 1 25.04 -7.73 -34.95
C VAL A 1 24.91 -7.83 -33.47
N ILE A 2 25.65 -6.96 -32.73
CA ILE A 2 25.58 -6.85 -31.27
C ILE A 2 24.41 -5.92 -30.99
N LEU A 3 23.30 -6.45 -30.49
CA LEU A 3 22.19 -5.69 -29.93
C LEU A 3 22.64 -5.16 -28.56
N SER A 4 23.12 -3.92 -28.53
CA SER A 4 23.28 -3.22 -27.28
C SER A 4 21.90 -2.85 -26.74
N THR A 5 21.49 -3.49 -25.67
CA THR A 5 20.35 -3.05 -24.88
C THR A 5 20.67 -1.65 -24.35
N SER A 6 20.03 -0.63 -24.91
CA SER A 6 20.04 0.72 -24.37
C SER A 6 19.28 0.67 -23.04
N PHE A 7 20.01 0.72 -21.93
CA PHE A 7 19.40 1.05 -20.65
C PHE A 7 18.96 2.51 -20.72
N GLY A 8 17.67 2.78 -20.68
CA GLY A 8 17.17 4.13 -20.59
C GLY A 8 17.88 4.85 -19.44
N GLN A 9 18.40 6.03 -19.70
CA GLN A 9 19.05 6.82 -18.67
C GLN A 9 18.03 7.15 -17.58
N SER A 10 18.25 6.59 -16.38
CA SER A 10 17.53 7.02 -15.20
C SER A 10 18.13 8.33 -14.72
N PHE A 11 17.40 9.42 -14.86
CA PHE A 11 17.87 10.74 -14.40
C PHE A 11 17.94 10.89 -12.87
N GLY A 12 17.51 9.88 -12.11
CA GLY A 12 17.52 9.89 -10.66
C GLY A 12 16.76 11.10 -10.09
N LYS A 13 17.44 11.89 -9.23
CA LYS A 13 16.85 13.10 -8.63
C LYS A 13 17.00 14.36 -9.52
N ASN A 14 17.42 14.22 -10.78
CA ASN A 14 17.59 15.32 -11.72
C ASN A 14 16.45 15.36 -12.76
N LYS A 15 15.21 15.23 -12.30
CA LYS A 15 14.05 15.37 -13.17
C LYS A 15 13.94 16.82 -13.67
N VAL A 16 13.48 16.96 -14.90
CA VAL A 16 13.21 18.29 -15.47
C VAL A 16 12.09 18.96 -14.67
N GLN A 17 12.34 20.15 -14.18
CA GLN A 17 11.33 20.98 -13.54
C GLN A 17 10.79 21.95 -14.57
N TYR A 18 9.53 21.80 -14.92
CA TYR A 18 8.86 22.62 -15.93
C TYR A 18 8.29 23.92 -15.36
N ARG A 19 8.25 24.01 -14.03
CA ARG A 19 7.67 25.14 -13.32
C ARG A 19 8.49 25.44 -12.07
N ASP A 20 8.76 26.71 -11.84
CA ASP A 20 9.25 27.20 -10.55
C ASP A 20 8.07 27.41 -9.61
N PHE A 21 8.22 26.98 -8.36
CA PHE A 21 7.22 27.10 -7.33
C PHE A 21 7.68 28.09 -6.27
N ASP A 22 6.86 29.09 -5.99
CA ASP A 22 7.07 30.02 -4.87
C ASP A 22 6.49 29.40 -3.59
N TRP A 23 7.34 28.68 -2.86
CA TRP A 23 6.93 27.89 -1.70
C TRP A 23 6.71 28.76 -0.47
N SER A 24 5.52 28.64 0.10
CA SER A 24 5.17 29.06 1.47
C SER A 24 5.07 27.85 2.40
N TYR A 25 5.02 28.07 3.69
CA TYR A 25 4.82 26.95 4.61
C TYR A 25 4.01 27.34 5.86
N ILE A 26 3.29 26.34 6.40
CA ILE A 26 2.64 26.38 7.71
C ILE A 26 3.40 25.46 8.65
N GLN A 27 3.72 25.97 9.83
CA GLN A 27 4.41 25.18 10.84
C GLN A 27 3.42 24.72 11.92
N THR A 28 3.44 23.41 12.20
CA THR A 28 2.69 22.78 13.30
C THR A 28 3.66 22.22 14.35
N PRO A 29 3.19 21.66 15.47
CA PRO A 29 4.09 21.04 16.44
C PRO A 29 4.99 19.96 15.86
N ASN A 30 4.49 19.12 14.91
CA ASN A 30 5.21 17.97 14.40
C ASN A 30 5.58 18.07 12.90
N PHE A 31 5.03 19.07 12.17
CA PHE A 31 5.19 19.16 10.72
C PHE A 31 5.49 20.56 10.23
N ASP A 32 6.23 20.66 9.13
CA ASP A 32 6.38 21.85 8.30
C ASP A 32 5.71 21.56 6.95
N ILE A 33 4.53 22.17 6.70
CA ILE A 33 3.69 21.91 5.51
C ILE A 33 4.00 22.95 4.44
N TYR A 34 4.66 22.53 3.38
CA TYR A 34 5.02 23.38 2.24
C TYR A 34 3.94 23.31 1.16
N PHE A 35 3.55 24.48 0.66
CA PHE A 35 2.56 24.68 -0.40
C PHE A 35 2.92 25.88 -1.25
N TYR A 36 2.22 26.11 -2.36
CA TYR A 36 2.45 27.25 -3.25
C TYR A 36 1.14 27.73 -3.89
N GLY A 37 1.15 28.98 -4.39
CA GLY A 37 -0.04 29.64 -4.94
C GLY A 37 -1.10 29.93 -3.88
N ASP A 38 -2.35 30.10 -4.30
CA ASP A 38 -3.48 30.47 -3.43
C ASP A 38 -4.13 29.23 -2.75
N ASN A 39 -3.31 28.26 -2.31
CA ASN A 39 -3.80 26.98 -1.75
C ASN A 39 -3.60 26.87 -0.23
N GLN A 40 -3.75 27.99 0.47
CA GLN A 40 -3.66 28.00 1.93
C GLN A 40 -4.67 27.04 2.60
N ASP A 41 -5.90 26.97 2.09
CA ASP A 41 -6.95 26.09 2.61
C ASP A 41 -6.53 24.61 2.56
N LEU A 42 -5.87 24.20 1.45
CA LEU A 42 -5.34 22.85 1.30
C LEU A 42 -4.19 22.58 2.30
N ALA A 43 -3.32 23.55 2.52
CA ALA A 43 -2.25 23.46 3.51
C ALA A 43 -2.78 23.39 4.96
N GLU A 44 -3.82 24.14 5.27
CA GLU A 44 -4.50 24.07 6.58
C GLU A 44 -5.20 22.73 6.78
N PHE A 45 -5.86 22.21 5.75
CA PHE A 45 -6.42 20.85 5.76
C PHE A 45 -5.34 19.82 6.01
N THR A 46 -4.24 19.88 5.26
CA THR A 46 -3.09 18.97 5.42
C THR A 46 -2.51 19.04 6.82
N SER A 47 -2.35 20.25 7.36
CA SER A 47 -1.83 20.49 8.70
C SER A 47 -2.67 19.79 9.77
N ARG A 48 -3.99 19.99 9.73
CA ARG A 48 -4.93 19.38 10.67
C ARG A 48 -4.92 17.86 10.56
N VAL A 49 -5.04 17.32 9.33
CA VAL A 49 -5.08 15.88 9.09
C VAL A 49 -3.77 15.22 9.50
N SER A 50 -2.63 15.86 9.25
CA SER A 50 -1.32 15.31 9.63
C SER A 50 -1.17 15.18 11.15
N GLU A 51 -1.60 16.17 11.92
CA GLU A 51 -1.56 16.10 13.38
C GLU A 51 -2.55 15.07 13.95
N GLU A 52 -3.76 14.97 13.38
CA GLU A 52 -4.73 13.94 13.74
C GLU A 52 -4.18 12.53 13.48
N ALA A 53 -3.61 12.30 12.30
CA ALA A 53 -3.00 11.03 11.91
C ALA A 53 -1.81 10.68 12.82
N TYR A 54 -0.91 11.64 13.06
CA TYR A 54 0.24 11.44 13.91
C TYR A 54 -0.15 11.01 15.33
N LYS A 55 -1.15 11.64 15.92
CA LYS A 55 -1.65 11.28 17.26
C LYS A 55 -2.08 9.81 17.33
N GLN A 56 -2.71 9.29 16.28
CA GLN A 56 -3.11 7.89 16.22
C GLN A 56 -1.90 6.97 16.01
N ILE A 57 -1.02 7.31 15.07
CA ILE A 57 0.17 6.53 14.72
C ILE A 57 1.13 6.45 15.93
N SER A 58 1.42 7.58 16.57
CA SER A 58 2.31 7.63 17.74
C SER A 58 1.79 6.78 18.90
N THR A 59 0.47 6.77 19.11
CA THR A 59 -0.17 5.93 20.13
C THR A 59 -0.01 4.43 19.81
N HIS A 60 -0.24 4.01 18.57
CA HIS A 60 -0.12 2.61 18.18
C HIS A 60 1.32 2.10 18.18
N LEU A 61 2.27 2.94 17.76
CA LEU A 61 3.69 2.59 17.72
C LEU A 61 4.38 2.79 19.08
N ALA A 62 3.74 3.53 20.02
CA ALA A 62 4.35 4.03 21.24
C ALA A 62 5.69 4.70 20.93
N TRP A 63 5.65 5.67 20.01
CA TRP A 63 6.81 6.38 19.51
C TRP A 63 6.48 7.84 19.20
N ASP A 64 7.37 8.74 19.65
CA ASP A 64 7.29 10.17 19.37
C ASP A 64 8.38 10.57 18.35
N LEU A 65 7.99 11.38 17.37
CA LEU A 65 8.92 11.94 16.39
C LEU A 65 9.98 12.79 17.09
N LYS A 66 11.22 12.62 16.70
CA LYS A 66 12.35 13.37 17.24
C LYS A 66 12.50 14.75 16.60
N ASN A 67 12.09 14.88 15.36
CA ASN A 67 12.17 16.09 14.57
C ASN A 67 10.88 16.27 13.79
N ARG A 68 10.55 17.53 13.46
CA ARG A 68 9.44 17.79 12.53
C ARG A 68 9.70 17.16 11.18
N VAL A 69 8.64 16.68 10.58
CA VAL A 69 8.65 16.11 9.22
C VAL A 69 8.20 17.18 8.23
N SER A 70 8.97 17.37 7.16
CA SER A 70 8.58 18.26 6.08
C SER A 70 7.61 17.56 5.14
N ILE A 71 6.47 18.18 4.91
CA ILE A 71 5.43 17.72 3.99
C ILE A 71 5.34 18.71 2.83
N LEU A 72 5.47 18.23 1.60
CA LEU A 72 5.36 19.03 0.38
C LEU A 72 4.06 18.66 -0.34
N VAL A 73 3.17 19.63 -0.52
CA VAL A 73 1.87 19.44 -1.18
C VAL A 73 1.92 20.03 -2.57
N TYR A 74 1.70 19.20 -3.59
CA TYR A 74 1.55 19.62 -4.97
C TYR A 74 0.06 19.71 -5.34
N ASN A 75 -0.28 20.71 -6.16
CA ASN A 75 -1.66 20.98 -6.55
C ASN A 75 -2.21 20.02 -7.61
N SER A 76 -1.36 19.20 -8.18
CA SER A 76 -1.74 18.18 -9.16
C SER A 76 -0.69 17.08 -9.23
N HIS A 77 -1.09 15.93 -9.77
CA HIS A 77 -0.17 14.81 -10.01
C HIS A 77 0.92 15.18 -11.05
N ASN A 78 0.60 15.96 -12.07
CA ASN A 78 1.59 16.42 -13.06
C ASN A 78 2.71 17.27 -12.43
N GLU A 79 2.36 18.12 -11.48
CA GLU A 79 3.36 18.91 -10.75
C GLU A 79 4.16 18.04 -9.77
N PHE A 80 3.52 17.08 -9.13
CA PHE A 80 4.18 16.10 -8.27
C PHE A 80 5.22 15.24 -9.02
N GLN A 81 4.99 14.91 -10.29
CA GLN A 81 5.96 14.17 -11.11
C GLN A 81 7.32 14.88 -11.25
N GLN A 82 7.37 16.18 -11.07
CA GLN A 82 8.59 16.99 -11.13
C GLN A 82 9.43 16.89 -9.85
N THR A 83 8.89 16.31 -8.77
CA THR A 83 9.62 16.28 -7.50
C THR A 83 10.96 15.57 -7.61
N ASN A 84 12.01 16.21 -7.12
CA ASN A 84 13.36 15.65 -6.99
C ASN A 84 13.63 15.10 -5.56
N VAL A 85 12.60 14.98 -4.74
CA VAL A 85 12.71 14.36 -3.41
C VAL A 85 13.12 12.89 -3.52
N VAL A 86 12.55 12.17 -4.48
CA VAL A 86 12.88 10.77 -4.78
C VAL A 86 13.37 10.59 -6.22
N GLY A 87 14.19 9.55 -6.44
CA GLY A 87 14.79 9.28 -7.75
C GLY A 87 13.93 8.46 -8.70
N VAL A 88 12.77 7.95 -8.26
CA VAL A 88 11.87 7.14 -9.07
C VAL A 88 10.88 8.01 -9.84
N TYR A 89 10.41 7.51 -10.99
CA TYR A 89 9.34 8.17 -11.74
C TYR A 89 8.01 8.00 -11.00
N MET A 90 7.26 9.09 -10.87
CA MET A 90 5.95 9.11 -10.22
C MET A 90 4.88 8.79 -11.26
N SER A 91 4.48 7.51 -11.37
CA SER A 91 3.35 7.12 -12.21
C SER A 91 2.02 7.57 -11.59
N GLU A 92 0.96 7.62 -12.39
CA GLU A 92 -0.36 8.11 -11.97
C GLU A 92 -0.97 7.35 -10.77
N GLY A 93 -0.55 6.10 -10.56
CA GLY A 93 -0.99 5.29 -9.42
C GLY A 93 -0.30 5.60 -8.08
N ILE A 94 0.68 6.51 -8.05
CA ILE A 94 1.40 6.87 -6.83
C ILE A 94 0.74 8.08 -6.19
N GLY A 95 0.00 7.88 -5.11
CA GLY A 95 -0.72 8.94 -4.39
C GLY A 95 0.14 9.76 -3.44
N GLY A 96 1.34 9.31 -3.10
CA GLY A 96 2.28 9.99 -2.21
C GLY A 96 3.59 9.24 -2.14
N VAL A 97 4.61 9.84 -1.55
CA VAL A 97 5.90 9.19 -1.29
C VAL A 97 6.54 9.73 -0.02
N THR A 98 7.14 8.83 0.72
CA THR A 98 7.95 9.16 1.89
C THR A 98 9.43 8.88 1.61
N GLU A 99 10.25 9.93 1.62
CA GLU A 99 11.69 9.81 1.46
C GLU A 99 12.36 9.38 2.76
N LEU A 100 13.10 8.27 2.71
CA LEU A 100 13.77 7.73 3.88
C LEU A 100 14.90 8.65 4.41
N PHE A 101 15.66 9.30 3.50
CA PHE A 101 16.94 9.93 3.86
C PHE A 101 16.80 11.21 4.68
N LYS A 102 15.81 12.05 4.34
CA LYS A 102 15.50 13.29 5.07
C LYS A 102 14.13 13.24 5.75
N ASN A 103 13.50 12.08 5.69
CA ASN A 103 12.16 11.83 6.22
C ASN A 103 11.14 12.88 5.75
N ARG A 104 11.15 13.19 4.44
CA ARG A 104 10.20 14.12 3.81
C ARG A 104 9.06 13.35 3.19
N VAL A 105 7.89 13.93 3.26
CA VAL A 105 6.67 13.38 2.66
C VAL A 105 6.20 14.30 1.53
N VAL A 106 5.75 13.73 0.43
CA VAL A 106 5.32 14.49 -0.74
C VAL A 106 3.98 13.94 -1.24
N PHE A 107 3.02 14.82 -1.44
CA PHE A 107 1.67 14.48 -1.89
C PHE A 107 1.26 15.29 -3.11
N PRO A 108 0.59 14.71 -4.12
CA PRO A 108 -0.29 15.43 -5.03
C PRO A 108 -1.68 15.55 -4.41
N PHE A 109 -2.38 16.64 -4.71
CA PHE A 109 -3.81 16.74 -4.48
C PHE A 109 -4.54 16.60 -5.81
N ASP A 110 -5.41 15.64 -5.93
CA ASP A 110 -6.16 15.30 -7.16
C ASP A 110 -7.64 15.74 -7.10
N GLY A 111 -8.03 16.47 -6.04
CA GLY A 111 -9.39 17.01 -5.88
C GLY A 111 -10.27 16.23 -4.90
N ASP A 112 -9.86 15.03 -4.45
CA ASP A 112 -10.61 14.22 -3.49
C ASP A 112 -10.00 14.34 -2.08
N PHE A 113 -10.69 15.03 -1.19
CA PHE A 113 -10.24 15.23 0.20
C PHE A 113 -10.29 13.96 1.05
N GLU A 114 -11.18 13.02 0.75
CA GLU A 114 -11.27 11.75 1.49
C GLU A 114 -10.09 10.85 1.13
N GLN A 115 -9.82 10.70 -0.15
CA GLN A 115 -8.65 9.99 -0.64
C GLN A 115 -7.35 10.65 -0.16
N PHE A 116 -7.29 11.98 -0.19
CA PHE A 116 -6.12 12.73 0.27
C PHE A 116 -5.86 12.54 1.77
N ARG A 117 -6.91 12.54 2.61
CA ARG A 117 -6.81 12.20 4.04
C ARG A 117 -6.21 10.80 4.25
N HIS A 118 -6.68 9.82 3.48
CA HIS A 118 -6.16 8.47 3.54
C HIS A 118 -4.66 8.42 3.18
N VAL A 119 -4.27 9.06 2.08
CA VAL A 119 -2.88 9.10 1.61
C VAL A 119 -1.96 9.80 2.63
N ILE A 120 -2.38 10.93 3.19
CA ILE A 120 -1.64 11.61 4.26
C ILE A 120 -1.37 10.65 5.42
N HIS A 121 -2.40 9.97 5.91
CA HIS A 121 -2.24 9.03 7.02
C HIS A 121 -1.29 7.88 6.67
N HIS A 122 -1.46 7.29 5.47
CA HIS A 122 -0.61 6.20 4.96
C HIS A 122 0.87 6.59 4.94
N GLU A 123 1.22 7.69 4.31
CA GLU A 123 2.61 8.15 4.20
C GLU A 123 3.21 8.57 5.54
N LEU A 124 2.40 9.12 6.45
CA LEU A 124 2.87 9.45 7.78
C LEU A 124 3.21 8.22 8.63
N VAL A 125 2.57 7.07 8.40
CA VAL A 125 3.02 5.81 9.01
C VAL A 125 4.46 5.50 8.60
N HIS A 126 4.79 5.64 7.32
CA HIS A 126 6.16 5.44 6.84
C HIS A 126 7.13 6.45 7.46
N ALA A 127 6.74 7.72 7.58
CA ALA A 127 7.59 8.75 8.18
C ALA A 127 7.89 8.47 9.65
N VAL A 128 6.90 8.06 10.44
CA VAL A 128 7.08 7.70 11.85
C VAL A 128 7.90 6.42 12.00
N LEU A 129 7.67 5.40 11.15
CA LEU A 129 8.49 4.19 11.12
C LEU A 129 9.95 4.49 10.76
N ASN A 130 10.20 5.37 9.80
CA ASN A 130 11.54 5.79 9.42
C ASN A 130 12.27 6.46 10.58
N ASP A 131 11.59 7.34 11.32
CA ASP A 131 12.14 7.95 12.53
C ASP A 131 12.41 6.89 13.60
N MET A 132 11.44 6.02 13.86
CA MET A 132 11.54 4.97 14.88
C MET A 132 12.70 3.98 14.61
N VAL A 133 12.78 3.46 13.39
CA VAL A 133 13.69 2.37 13.04
C VAL A 133 15.07 2.92 12.65
N TYR A 134 15.12 3.96 11.81
CA TYR A 134 16.35 4.47 11.22
C TYR A 134 16.82 5.83 11.79
N GLY A 135 16.01 6.47 12.63
CA GLY A 135 16.36 7.72 13.32
C GLY A 135 15.99 9.00 12.56
N GLY A 136 15.23 8.91 11.46
CA GLY A 136 14.54 10.03 10.80
C GLY A 136 15.41 11.08 10.12
N THR A 137 16.74 11.00 10.18
CA THR A 137 17.66 11.94 9.51
C THR A 137 18.81 11.22 8.82
N ALA A 138 19.34 11.84 7.74
CA ALA A 138 20.50 11.29 7.01
C ALA A 138 21.70 11.02 7.94
N GLN A 139 21.97 11.92 8.86
CA GLN A 139 23.06 11.77 9.83
C GLN A 139 22.81 10.62 10.79
N ASN A 140 21.58 10.49 11.28
CA ASN A 140 21.18 9.39 12.15
C ASN A 140 21.19 8.05 11.42
N MET A 141 20.77 8.02 10.15
CA MET A 141 20.86 6.82 9.31
C MET A 141 22.29 6.36 9.10
N VAL A 142 23.22 7.28 8.77
CA VAL A 142 24.63 6.96 8.60
C VAL A 142 25.27 6.56 9.95
N ALA A 143 24.91 7.23 11.03
CA ALA A 143 25.36 6.92 12.39
C ALA A 143 24.68 5.67 12.96
N SER A 144 23.43 5.38 12.53
CA SER A 144 22.72 4.18 12.97
C SER A 144 23.38 2.95 12.35
N ARG A 145 23.71 1.98 13.16
CA ARG A 145 24.16 0.66 12.69
C ARG A 145 22.98 -0.23 12.27
N THR A 146 21.80 0.36 12.10
CA THR A 146 20.58 -0.39 11.78
C THR A 146 20.63 -0.86 10.34
N ARG A 147 20.64 -2.16 10.14
CA ARG A 147 20.66 -2.84 8.83
C ARG A 147 19.39 -3.60 8.55
N VAL A 148 18.38 -3.48 9.40
CA VAL A 148 17.13 -4.20 9.21
C VAL A 148 16.42 -3.74 7.94
N ARG A 149 16.04 -4.69 7.10
CA ARG A 149 15.12 -4.46 5.98
C ARG A 149 13.72 -4.84 6.45
N ILE A 150 12.84 -3.88 6.48
CA ILE A 150 11.42 -4.13 6.75
C ILE A 150 10.83 -4.72 5.48
N PRO A 151 10.18 -5.91 5.53
CA PRO A 151 9.49 -6.46 4.37
C PRO A 151 8.38 -5.53 3.87
N LEU A 152 8.14 -5.55 2.56
CA LEU A 152 7.13 -4.67 1.93
C LEU A 152 5.76 -4.83 2.60
N TRP A 153 5.29 -6.07 2.79
CA TRP A 153 4.02 -6.36 3.43
C TRP A 153 3.92 -5.86 4.89
N THR A 154 5.05 -5.83 5.61
CA THR A 154 5.10 -5.30 6.97
C THR A 154 4.91 -3.78 6.96
N ASN A 155 5.57 -3.10 6.02
CA ASN A 155 5.57 -1.65 5.90
C ASN A 155 4.24 -1.13 5.32
N GLU A 156 3.89 -1.60 4.12
CA GLU A 156 2.67 -1.17 3.41
C GLU A 156 1.40 -1.67 4.13
N GLY A 157 1.43 -2.93 4.59
CA GLY A 157 0.31 -3.47 5.34
C GLY A 157 0.03 -2.73 6.65
N LEU A 158 1.06 -2.22 7.33
CA LEU A 158 0.87 -1.38 8.50
C LEU A 158 0.28 -0.01 8.12
N ALA A 159 0.80 0.61 7.05
CA ALA A 159 0.29 1.88 6.57
C ALA A 159 -1.20 1.77 6.21
N GLU A 160 -1.61 0.72 5.51
CA GLU A 160 -3.02 0.41 5.24
C GLU A 160 -3.83 0.15 6.53
N PHE A 161 -3.30 -0.64 7.46
CA PHE A 161 -4.00 -0.98 8.71
C PHE A 161 -4.26 0.24 9.60
N LEU A 162 -3.32 1.19 9.66
CA LEU A 162 -3.46 2.38 10.49
C LEU A 162 -4.20 3.53 9.80
N SER A 163 -4.14 3.63 8.45
CA SER A 163 -4.76 4.72 7.68
C SER A 163 -6.22 4.47 7.34
N SER A 164 -6.64 3.21 7.29
CA SER A 164 -7.98 2.82 6.88
C SER A 164 -8.63 1.95 7.93
N ASN A 165 -9.92 2.14 8.13
CA ASN A 165 -10.73 1.06 8.67
C ASN A 165 -10.76 -0.09 7.67
N TRP A 166 -11.07 -1.32 8.13
CA TRP A 166 -11.28 -2.45 7.25
C TRP A 166 -12.34 -2.13 6.20
N ASP A 167 -11.93 -2.07 4.94
CA ASP A 167 -12.78 -1.66 3.83
C ASP A 167 -13.34 -2.86 3.05
N THR A 168 -14.40 -2.62 2.28
CA THR A 168 -15.07 -3.66 1.48
C THR A 168 -14.16 -4.26 0.40
N LYS A 169 -13.21 -3.49 -0.14
CA LYS A 169 -12.26 -3.96 -1.14
C LYS A 169 -11.26 -4.95 -0.53
N ALA A 170 -10.72 -4.64 0.65
CA ALA A 170 -9.86 -5.56 1.38
C ALA A 170 -10.63 -6.83 1.75
N ASP A 171 -11.87 -6.70 2.25
CA ASP A 171 -12.73 -7.83 2.60
C ASP A 171 -13.01 -8.74 1.40
N MET A 172 -13.39 -8.17 0.25
CA MET A 172 -13.64 -8.91 -0.99
C MET A 172 -12.42 -9.72 -1.43
N ILE A 173 -11.23 -9.13 -1.40
CA ILE A 173 -10.01 -9.78 -1.84
C ILE A 173 -9.61 -10.92 -0.88
N LEU A 174 -9.62 -10.64 0.43
CA LEU A 174 -9.26 -11.64 1.42
C LEU A 174 -10.28 -12.79 1.46
N ARG A 175 -11.56 -12.50 1.24
CA ARG A 175 -12.62 -13.50 1.09
C ARG A 175 -12.35 -14.39 -0.12
N ASP A 176 -12.08 -13.81 -1.29
CA ASP A 176 -11.83 -14.57 -2.52
C ASP A 176 -10.66 -15.54 -2.36
N ILE A 177 -9.51 -15.07 -1.87
CA ILE A 177 -8.34 -15.95 -1.67
C ILE A 177 -8.57 -17.01 -0.57
N ALA A 178 -9.36 -16.69 0.46
CA ALA A 178 -9.66 -17.64 1.53
C ALA A 178 -10.63 -18.74 1.08
N VAL A 179 -11.67 -18.36 0.33
CA VAL A 179 -12.68 -19.25 -0.24
C VAL A 179 -12.04 -20.23 -1.23
N HIS A 180 -11.13 -19.75 -2.07
CA HIS A 180 -10.45 -20.57 -3.08
C HIS A 180 -9.16 -21.24 -2.56
N GLU A 181 -8.90 -21.20 -1.26
CA GLU A 181 -7.71 -21.78 -0.61
C GLU A 181 -6.38 -21.31 -1.21
N ARG A 182 -6.32 -20.06 -1.68
CA ARG A 182 -5.14 -19.45 -2.32
C ARG A 182 -4.44 -18.43 -1.41
N ILE A 183 -4.58 -18.57 -0.10
CA ILE A 183 -3.96 -17.66 0.86
C ILE A 183 -2.44 -17.85 0.78
N PRO A 184 -1.67 -16.82 0.38
CA PRO A 184 -0.22 -16.91 0.34
C PRO A 184 0.36 -17.01 1.75
N SER A 185 1.56 -17.57 1.88
CA SER A 185 2.32 -17.45 3.12
C SER A 185 2.79 -16.01 3.35
N VAL A 186 3.13 -15.69 4.58
CA VAL A 186 3.61 -14.34 4.96
C VAL A 186 4.81 -13.90 4.11
N ASN A 187 5.70 -14.84 3.75
CA ASN A 187 6.87 -14.57 2.92
C ASN A 187 6.55 -14.30 1.44
N GLU A 188 5.36 -14.66 1.00
CA GLU A 188 4.89 -14.52 -0.39
C GLU A 188 4.01 -13.29 -0.59
N LEU A 189 3.73 -12.53 0.47
CA LEU A 189 3.00 -11.28 0.39
C LEU A 189 3.82 -10.22 -0.34
N ASN A 190 3.56 -10.08 -1.65
CA ASN A 190 4.25 -9.14 -2.53
C ASN A 190 3.24 -8.33 -3.37
N TYR A 191 3.73 -7.31 -4.08
CA TYR A 191 2.91 -6.42 -4.90
C TYR A 191 1.62 -5.99 -4.17
N PHE A 192 0.48 -6.15 -4.81
CA PHE A 192 -0.83 -5.79 -4.27
C PHE A 192 -1.17 -6.51 -2.95
N MET A 193 -0.76 -7.79 -2.80
CA MET A 193 -0.97 -8.54 -1.58
C MET A 193 -0.11 -8.07 -0.40
N ALA A 194 0.95 -7.33 -0.66
CA ALA A 194 1.70 -6.67 0.41
C ALA A 194 0.85 -5.63 1.15
N TYR A 195 -0.03 -4.93 0.44
CA TYR A 195 -0.97 -3.96 1.01
C TYR A 195 -2.13 -4.65 1.74
N LYS A 196 -3.00 -5.34 1.01
CA LYS A 196 -4.25 -5.88 1.58
C LYS A 196 -4.04 -7.13 2.43
N GLY A 197 -3.14 -8.03 2.04
CA GLY A 197 -2.72 -9.17 2.88
C GLY A 197 -1.98 -8.71 4.13
N GLY A 198 -1.07 -7.74 3.98
CA GLY A 198 -0.36 -7.13 5.10
C GLY A 198 -1.30 -6.40 6.07
N GLN A 199 -2.28 -5.64 5.56
CA GLN A 199 -3.35 -5.00 6.35
C GLN A 199 -4.11 -6.03 7.18
N SER A 200 -4.53 -7.13 6.55
CA SER A 200 -5.23 -8.23 7.22
C SER A 200 -4.37 -8.89 8.30
N LEU A 201 -3.09 -9.10 8.01
CA LEU A 201 -2.17 -9.70 8.97
C LEU A 201 -1.94 -8.81 10.20
N TRP A 202 -1.80 -7.49 10.01
CA TRP A 202 -1.72 -6.54 11.13
C TRP A 202 -3.02 -6.47 11.93
N ARG A 203 -4.19 -6.52 11.25
CA ARG A 203 -5.50 -6.62 11.92
C ARG A 203 -5.57 -7.88 12.78
N PHE A 204 -5.11 -9.02 12.26
CA PHE A 204 -5.04 -10.28 12.99
C PHE A 204 -4.10 -10.19 14.21
N ILE A 205 -2.89 -9.64 14.02
CA ILE A 205 -1.90 -9.48 15.11
C ILE A 205 -2.47 -8.57 16.21
N ALA A 206 -2.96 -7.40 15.84
CA ALA A 206 -3.51 -6.43 16.80
C ALA A 206 -4.75 -6.96 17.53
N GLY A 207 -5.62 -7.70 16.83
CA GLY A 207 -6.82 -8.29 17.40
C GLY A 207 -6.56 -9.47 18.34
N LYS A 208 -5.56 -10.28 18.03
CA LYS A 208 -5.27 -11.50 18.81
C LYS A 208 -4.26 -11.29 19.93
N TYR A 209 -3.24 -10.48 19.68
CA TYR A 209 -2.11 -10.32 20.59
C TYR A 209 -2.06 -8.95 21.28
N GLY A 210 -2.95 -8.04 20.90
CA GLY A 210 -3.00 -6.67 21.42
C GLY A 210 -2.37 -5.63 20.50
N ARG A 211 -2.91 -4.41 20.54
CA ARG A 211 -2.45 -3.30 19.70
C ARG A 211 -1.02 -2.85 19.99
N GLU A 212 -0.58 -3.01 21.24
CA GLU A 212 0.78 -2.71 21.69
C GLU A 212 1.86 -3.54 20.98
N LYS A 213 1.48 -4.74 20.48
CA LYS A 213 2.38 -5.61 19.73
C LYS A 213 2.83 -5.00 18.40
N VAL A 214 2.05 -4.09 17.84
CA VAL A 214 2.43 -3.36 16.62
C VAL A 214 3.75 -2.64 16.84
N GLY A 215 3.85 -1.76 17.82
CA GLY A 215 5.08 -1.04 18.13
C GLY A 215 6.20 -1.95 18.66
N GLU A 216 5.85 -3.01 19.42
CA GLU A 216 6.82 -3.98 19.94
C GLU A 216 7.55 -4.73 18.83
N VAL A 217 6.85 -5.12 17.76
CA VAL A 217 7.47 -5.79 16.59
C VAL A 217 8.59 -4.93 16.01
N PHE A 218 8.35 -3.64 15.76
CA PHE A 218 9.37 -2.75 15.18
C PHE A 218 10.53 -2.46 16.14
N ARG A 219 10.26 -2.28 17.43
CA ARG A 219 11.33 -2.19 18.45
C ARG A 219 12.18 -3.46 18.48
N SER A 220 11.55 -4.61 18.37
CA SER A 220 12.20 -5.92 18.34
C SER A 220 13.01 -6.12 17.05
N MET A 221 12.51 -5.68 15.90
CA MET A 221 13.28 -5.68 14.64
C MET A 221 14.54 -4.82 14.76
N LYS A 222 14.43 -3.63 15.31
CA LYS A 222 15.58 -2.74 15.55
C LYS A 222 16.59 -3.38 16.50
N LYS A 223 16.13 -4.03 17.57
CA LYS A 223 16.98 -4.71 18.55
C LYS A 223 17.70 -5.92 17.95
N THR A 224 16.98 -6.74 17.18
CA THR A 224 17.52 -7.99 16.60
C THR A 224 18.23 -7.78 15.26
N GLN A 225 18.12 -6.62 14.64
CA GLN A 225 18.58 -6.28 13.29
C GLN A 225 18.05 -7.23 12.21
N SER A 226 16.89 -7.83 12.45
CA SER A 226 16.22 -8.79 11.57
C SER A 226 14.72 -8.67 11.71
N ALA A 227 14.01 -8.61 10.59
CA ALA A 227 12.55 -8.57 10.61
C ALA A 227 11.98 -9.85 11.22
N GLU A 228 12.38 -11.03 10.74
CA GLU A 228 11.85 -12.31 11.22
C GLU A 228 12.13 -12.51 12.72
N LYS A 229 13.37 -12.26 13.17
CA LYS A 229 13.70 -12.34 14.61
C LYS A 229 12.96 -11.31 15.44
N GLY A 230 12.61 -10.15 14.85
CA GLY A 230 11.77 -9.14 15.48
C GLY A 230 10.37 -9.66 15.75
N TYR A 231 9.73 -10.29 14.78
CA TYR A 231 8.45 -10.96 14.97
C TYR A 231 8.55 -12.09 15.99
N GLN A 232 9.58 -12.93 15.88
CA GLN A 232 9.79 -14.02 16.81
C GLN A 232 9.96 -13.54 18.26
N LEU A 233 10.70 -12.44 18.47
CA LEU A 233 10.89 -11.85 19.80
C LEU A 233 9.59 -11.23 20.34
N ALA A 234 8.81 -10.55 19.51
CA ALA A 234 7.60 -9.85 19.93
C ALA A 234 6.39 -10.76 20.10
N LEU A 235 6.24 -11.76 19.22
CA LEU A 235 5.05 -12.63 19.14
C LEU A 235 5.32 -14.05 19.62
N GLY A 236 6.58 -14.44 19.83
CA GLY A 236 6.97 -15.79 20.26
C GLY A 236 6.90 -16.84 19.16
N MET A 237 6.79 -16.46 17.86
CA MET A 237 6.62 -17.38 16.74
C MET A 237 7.39 -16.95 15.50
N LYS A 238 7.73 -17.92 14.65
CA LYS A 238 8.32 -17.69 13.34
C LYS A 238 7.24 -17.34 12.30
N TRP A 239 7.68 -16.90 11.12
CA TRP A 239 6.77 -16.50 10.05
C TRP A 239 5.90 -17.66 9.52
N ASP A 240 6.41 -18.89 9.48
CA ASP A 240 5.61 -20.06 9.09
C ASP A 240 4.45 -20.31 10.07
N GLU A 241 4.73 -20.25 11.37
CA GLU A 241 3.73 -20.38 12.42
C GLU A 241 2.72 -19.20 12.38
N LEU A 242 3.20 -17.99 12.09
CA LEU A 242 2.36 -16.81 11.91
C LEU A 242 1.45 -16.99 10.69
N SER A 243 1.98 -17.51 9.57
CA SER A 243 1.20 -17.83 8.36
C SER A 243 0.09 -18.82 8.68
N ASP A 244 0.41 -19.93 9.35
CA ASP A 244 -0.57 -20.95 9.72
C ASP A 244 -1.70 -20.40 10.60
N GLN A 245 -1.35 -19.53 11.56
CA GLN A 245 -2.35 -18.94 12.45
C GLN A 245 -3.22 -17.90 11.72
N TRP A 246 -2.64 -17.11 10.82
CA TRP A 246 -3.37 -16.16 10.00
C TRP A 246 -4.27 -16.89 8.98
N HIS A 247 -3.81 -17.98 8.36
CA HIS A 247 -4.64 -18.82 7.48
C HIS A 247 -5.85 -19.40 8.24
N LYS A 248 -5.64 -19.91 9.45
CA LYS A 248 -6.75 -20.39 10.29
C LYS A 248 -7.73 -19.27 10.65
N TYR A 249 -7.23 -18.07 10.91
CA TYR A 249 -8.06 -16.90 11.16
C TYR A 249 -8.93 -16.56 9.95
N LEU A 250 -8.35 -16.46 8.74
CA LEU A 250 -9.08 -16.16 7.52
C LEU A 250 -10.10 -17.26 7.16
N LYS A 251 -9.73 -18.53 7.31
CA LYS A 251 -10.66 -19.64 7.09
C LYS A 251 -11.85 -19.58 8.07
N LYS A 252 -11.60 -19.30 9.34
CA LYS A 252 -12.66 -19.14 10.33
C LYS A 252 -13.60 -17.97 10.01
N GLU A 253 -13.06 -16.88 9.45
CA GLU A 253 -13.83 -15.69 9.08
C GLU A 253 -14.71 -15.93 7.85
N TYR A 254 -14.18 -16.57 6.80
CA TYR A 254 -14.81 -16.59 5.48
C TYR A 254 -15.43 -17.93 5.07
N TRP A 255 -14.98 -19.05 5.59
CA TRP A 255 -15.56 -20.36 5.22
C TRP A 255 -17.04 -20.55 5.57
N PRO A 256 -17.59 -19.95 6.64
CA PRO A 256 -19.03 -20.02 6.88
C PRO A 256 -19.87 -19.47 5.72
N ASP A 257 -19.32 -18.54 4.92
CA ASP A 257 -20.01 -17.99 3.76
C ASP A 257 -20.18 -19.02 2.64
N ILE A 258 -19.19 -19.92 2.45
CA ILE A 258 -19.28 -21.01 1.47
C ILE A 258 -20.32 -22.03 1.91
N ALA A 259 -20.27 -22.42 3.17
CA ALA A 259 -21.17 -23.43 3.71
C ALA A 259 -22.66 -23.03 3.66
N ASN A 260 -22.95 -21.72 3.58
CA ASN A 260 -24.30 -21.17 3.58
C ASN A 260 -24.78 -20.67 2.20
N ARG A 261 -24.01 -20.93 1.14
CA ARG A 261 -24.36 -20.49 -0.22
C ARG A 261 -24.27 -21.65 -1.20
N ASP A 262 -25.16 -21.64 -2.18
CA ASP A 262 -25.09 -22.60 -3.29
C ASP A 262 -23.85 -22.28 -4.16
N PRO A 263 -23.15 -23.31 -4.68
CA PRO A 263 -22.05 -23.12 -5.62
C PRO A 263 -22.52 -22.36 -6.86
N LEU A 264 -21.66 -21.48 -7.40
CA LEU A 264 -21.96 -20.72 -8.63
C LEU A 264 -22.21 -21.64 -9.82
N GLU A 265 -21.53 -22.78 -9.85
CA GLU A 265 -21.67 -23.81 -10.91
C GLU A 265 -23.05 -24.41 -10.98
N ASP A 266 -23.82 -24.41 -9.86
CA ASP A 266 -25.18 -24.91 -9.83
C ASP A 266 -26.21 -23.91 -10.41
N MET A 267 -25.83 -22.62 -10.51
CA MET A 267 -26.73 -21.54 -10.91
C MET A 267 -26.30 -20.78 -12.16
N SER A 268 -25.06 -20.97 -12.62
CA SER A 268 -24.49 -20.20 -13.73
C SER A 268 -23.43 -21.00 -14.49
N GLU A 269 -23.22 -20.60 -15.74
CA GLU A 269 -22.18 -21.14 -16.58
C GLU A 269 -20.98 -20.21 -16.63
N GLN A 270 -19.78 -20.79 -16.47
CA GLN A 270 -18.53 -20.04 -16.52
C GLN A 270 -18.14 -19.73 -17.97
N LEU A 271 -18.14 -18.45 -18.35
CA LEU A 271 -17.78 -18.01 -19.70
C LEU A 271 -16.26 -17.81 -19.90
N THR A 272 -15.50 -17.60 -18.85
CA THR A 272 -14.05 -17.36 -18.93
C THR A 272 -13.28 -18.27 -18.01
N ASP A 273 -12.17 -18.85 -18.50
CA ASP A 273 -11.28 -19.70 -17.72
C ASP A 273 -9.82 -19.25 -17.91
N HIS A 274 -9.23 -18.68 -16.89
CA HIS A 274 -7.83 -18.22 -16.87
C HIS A 274 -6.82 -19.35 -17.12
N LYS A 275 -7.13 -20.57 -16.64
CA LYS A 275 -6.24 -21.73 -16.81
C LYS A 275 -6.25 -22.22 -18.26
N LYS A 276 -7.45 -22.34 -18.85
CA LYS A 276 -7.64 -22.76 -20.25
C LYS A 276 -7.04 -21.75 -21.22
N ASN A 277 -7.28 -20.45 -20.96
CA ASN A 277 -6.88 -19.37 -21.86
C ASN A 277 -5.44 -18.86 -21.58
N ARG A 278 -4.80 -19.31 -20.49
CA ARG A 278 -3.47 -18.87 -20.03
C ARG A 278 -3.33 -17.35 -19.94
N ASN A 279 -4.39 -16.68 -19.51
CA ASN A 279 -4.43 -15.25 -19.34
C ASN A 279 -4.58 -14.88 -17.86
N PHE A 280 -4.31 -13.60 -17.52
CA PHE A 280 -4.34 -13.12 -16.16
C PHE A 280 -5.62 -12.31 -15.86
N TYR A 281 -6.09 -11.53 -16.84
CA TYR A 281 -7.22 -10.63 -16.69
C TYR A 281 -8.39 -10.99 -17.59
N ASN A 282 -9.60 -11.02 -17.02
CA ASN A 282 -10.89 -10.93 -17.70
C ASN A 282 -11.76 -10.02 -16.84
N VAL A 283 -11.85 -8.74 -17.20
CA VAL A 283 -12.45 -7.70 -16.35
C VAL A 283 -13.45 -6.84 -17.11
N SER A 284 -14.26 -6.09 -16.37
CA SER A 284 -15.25 -5.14 -16.90
C SER A 284 -16.21 -5.77 -17.91
N PRO A 285 -16.89 -6.89 -17.58
CA PRO A 285 -17.84 -7.49 -18.51
C PRO A 285 -19.05 -6.59 -18.72
N SER A 286 -19.51 -6.52 -19.98
CA SER A 286 -20.74 -5.83 -20.38
C SER A 286 -21.54 -6.73 -21.31
N LEU A 287 -22.79 -7.01 -20.96
CA LEU A 287 -23.68 -7.87 -21.72
C LEU A 287 -24.40 -7.05 -22.81
N SER A 288 -24.54 -7.63 -24.01
CA SER A 288 -25.38 -7.04 -25.05
C SER A 288 -26.85 -6.98 -24.64
N PRO A 289 -27.66 -6.05 -25.20
CA PRO A 289 -29.07 -5.93 -24.85
C PRO A 289 -29.92 -7.19 -25.07
N ASP A 290 -29.52 -8.02 -26.03
CA ASP A 290 -30.18 -9.29 -26.34
C ASP A 290 -29.59 -10.48 -25.55
N GLY A 291 -28.56 -10.26 -24.73
CA GLY A 291 -27.91 -11.29 -23.92
C GLY A 291 -27.03 -12.27 -24.72
N SER A 292 -26.84 -12.07 -26.03
CA SER A 292 -26.11 -13.02 -26.89
C SER A 292 -24.60 -12.87 -26.85
N THR A 293 -24.07 -11.72 -26.38
CA THR A 293 -22.65 -11.40 -26.44
C THR A 293 -22.21 -10.67 -25.18
N VAL A 294 -21.02 -11.00 -24.69
CA VAL A 294 -20.35 -10.29 -23.58
C VAL A 294 -19.09 -9.62 -24.11
N ALA A 295 -19.01 -8.29 -24.00
CA ALA A 295 -17.77 -7.55 -24.19
C ALA A 295 -17.01 -7.48 -22.88
N LEU A 296 -15.71 -7.72 -22.90
CA LEU A 296 -14.83 -7.64 -21.72
C LEU A 296 -13.41 -7.21 -22.12
N LEU A 297 -12.67 -6.68 -21.15
CA LEU A 297 -11.24 -6.46 -21.31
C LEU A 297 -10.48 -7.75 -20.92
N SER A 298 -9.61 -8.22 -21.79
CA SER A 298 -8.82 -9.43 -21.56
C SER A 298 -7.41 -9.31 -22.14
N ASP A 299 -6.45 -9.95 -21.49
CA ASP A 299 -5.06 -10.06 -21.93
C ASP A 299 -4.76 -11.41 -22.62
N ARG A 300 -5.79 -12.15 -23.06
CA ARG A 300 -5.66 -13.46 -23.72
C ARG A 300 -4.83 -13.45 -24.99
N SER A 301 -4.77 -12.30 -25.70
CA SER A 301 -3.95 -12.08 -26.88
C SER A 301 -2.49 -11.72 -26.56
N GLY A 302 -2.13 -11.57 -25.29
CA GLY A 302 -0.85 -11.07 -24.79
C GLY A 302 -0.82 -9.57 -24.54
N TYR A 303 -1.88 -8.85 -24.91
CA TYR A 303 -2.10 -7.44 -24.64
C TYR A 303 -3.53 -7.23 -24.17
N PHE A 304 -3.80 -6.09 -23.50
CA PHE A 304 -5.16 -5.73 -23.13
C PHE A 304 -5.96 -5.32 -24.37
N ASP A 305 -6.98 -6.14 -24.69
CA ASP A 305 -7.91 -5.90 -25.79
C ASP A 305 -9.35 -6.00 -25.32
N VAL A 306 -10.26 -5.38 -26.08
CA VAL A 306 -11.69 -5.63 -25.95
C VAL A 306 -12.03 -6.94 -26.66
N CYS A 307 -12.39 -7.95 -25.87
CA CYS A 307 -12.81 -9.25 -26.39
C CYS A 307 -14.33 -9.37 -26.40
N LEU A 308 -14.87 -10.02 -27.42
CA LEU A 308 -16.26 -10.45 -27.49
C LEU A 308 -16.34 -11.95 -27.27
N LEU A 309 -17.22 -12.35 -26.37
CA LEU A 309 -17.60 -13.75 -26.14
C LEU A 309 -19.06 -13.92 -26.53
N TYR A 310 -19.35 -14.92 -27.32
CA TYR A 310 -20.73 -15.31 -27.60
C TYR A 310 -21.21 -16.23 -26.47
N THR A 311 -22.38 -15.94 -25.92
CA THR A 311 -22.93 -16.74 -24.80
C THR A 311 -23.32 -18.14 -25.24
N SER A 312 -23.48 -18.38 -26.55
CA SER A 312 -23.68 -19.71 -27.14
C SER A 312 -22.41 -20.55 -27.25
N ASP A 313 -21.22 -19.95 -27.13
CA ASP A 313 -19.92 -20.60 -27.27
C ASP A 313 -19.31 -21.01 -25.91
N ALA A 314 -20.09 -20.85 -24.85
CA ALA A 314 -19.76 -21.31 -23.51
C ALA A 314 -19.97 -22.83 -23.44
N ALA A 315 -18.97 -23.61 -23.90
CA ALA A 315 -18.91 -25.06 -23.78
C ALA A 315 -17.45 -25.51 -23.60
#